data_0da8943153c679d27ac1b64a0c7e2929
#
_entry.id   0da8943153c679d27ac1b64a0c7e2929
#
_cell.length_a   1.000
_cell.length_b   1.000
_cell.length_c   1.000
_cell.angle_alpha   90.00
_cell.angle_beta   90.00
_cell.angle_gamma   90.00
#
_symmetry.space_group_name_H-M   'P 1'
#
loop_
_entity.id
_entity.type
_entity.pdbx_description
1 polymer ?
#
loop_
_entity_poly.entity_id
_entity_poly.type
_entity_poly.pdbx_seq_one_letter_code
_entity_poly.pdbx_strand_id
1 'polypeptide(L)'
;MLFRSVEPAVVRLFQERGIQVKETARRMTSNRLEAPMEIDIWAVDGDVAVAIEVKSRLSRGDVDGFLDTLSRFRLAFPHYTDYRIYGAVAAIEIDRGVDRYAYQRGLWVIKQTGDTVTLANDAEFQPRSW
;
A
#
# COMPACT_ATOMS: atom_id res chain seq x y z
N MET A 1 10.65 -5.48 13.88
CA MET A 1 10.13 -4.25 13.25
C MET A 1 9.12 -4.57 12.18
N LEU A 2 8.12 -3.74 12.05
CA LEU A 2 7.02 -3.94 11.11
C LEU A 2 7.50 -4.08 9.65
N PHE A 3 8.42 -3.20 9.20
CA PHE A 3 8.96 -3.28 7.85
C PHE A 3 9.62 -4.62 7.55
N ARG A 4 10.30 -5.21 8.53
CA ARG A 4 10.98 -6.51 8.33
C ARG A 4 10.01 -7.64 8.07
N SER A 5 8.79 -7.55 8.60
CA SER A 5 7.78 -8.58 8.41
C SER A 5 6.96 -8.32 7.15
N VAL A 6 6.61 -7.07 6.90
CA VAL A 6 5.71 -6.71 5.79
C VAL A 6 6.42 -6.82 4.44
N GLU A 7 7.60 -6.24 4.28
CA GLU A 7 8.27 -6.22 2.98
C GLU A 7 8.51 -7.63 2.40
N PRO A 8 9.05 -8.60 3.17
CA PRO A 8 9.22 -9.95 2.63
C PRO A 8 7.91 -10.64 2.29
N ALA A 9 6.83 -10.32 3.01
CA ALA A 9 5.53 -10.94 2.78
C ALA A 9 4.83 -10.39 1.54
N VAL A 10 5.16 -9.18 1.09
CA VAL A 10 4.50 -8.50 -0.03
C VAL A 10 4.50 -9.36 -1.29
N VAL A 11 5.64 -9.96 -1.63
CA VAL A 11 5.76 -10.81 -2.82
C VAL A 11 4.74 -11.95 -2.78
N ARG A 12 4.70 -12.68 -1.66
CA ARG A 12 3.80 -13.82 -1.47
C ARG A 12 2.34 -13.39 -1.49
N LEU A 13 2.01 -12.34 -0.74
CA LEU A 13 0.62 -11.89 -0.59
C LEU A 13 0.01 -11.44 -1.93
N PHE A 14 0.75 -10.67 -2.70
CA PHE A 14 0.23 -10.15 -3.97
C PHE A 14 0.30 -11.19 -5.09
N GLN A 15 1.22 -12.15 -5.01
CA GLN A 15 1.27 -13.25 -5.96
C GLN A 15 -0.06 -14.03 -5.96
N GLU A 16 -0.64 -14.24 -4.77
CA GLU A 16 -1.94 -14.91 -4.63
C GLU A 16 -3.08 -14.12 -5.25
N ARG A 17 -2.87 -12.85 -5.56
CA ARG A 17 -3.86 -11.96 -6.15
C ARG A 17 -3.54 -11.59 -7.59
N GLY A 18 -2.62 -12.33 -8.23
CA GLY A 18 -2.29 -12.13 -9.64
C GLY A 18 -1.28 -11.01 -9.91
N ILE A 19 -0.66 -10.47 -8.88
CA ILE A 19 0.39 -9.47 -9.01
C ILE A 19 1.73 -10.14 -8.68
N GLN A 20 2.52 -10.39 -9.73
CA GLN A 20 3.80 -11.12 -9.61
C GLN A 20 4.91 -10.12 -9.32
N VAL A 21 5.01 -9.67 -8.07
CA VAL A 21 5.99 -8.65 -7.68
C VAL A 21 7.41 -9.09 -8.02
N LYS A 22 8.10 -8.29 -8.82
CA LYS A 22 9.48 -8.53 -9.27
C LYS A 22 10.49 -7.71 -8.50
N GLU A 23 10.09 -6.53 -8.04
CA GLU A 23 10.98 -5.58 -7.39
C GLU A 23 10.27 -4.91 -6.23
N THR A 24 11.01 -4.66 -5.15
CA THR A 24 10.52 -3.86 -4.03
C THR A 24 11.55 -2.79 -3.70
N ALA A 25 11.06 -1.65 -3.21
CA ALA A 25 11.89 -0.59 -2.71
C ALA A 25 11.26 -0.03 -1.44
N ARG A 26 12.10 0.54 -0.57
CA ARG A 26 11.63 1.21 0.66
C ARG A 26 11.89 2.69 0.59
N ARG A 27 11.01 3.46 1.22
CA ARG A 27 11.19 4.91 1.44
C ARG A 27 11.44 5.68 0.15
N MET A 28 10.62 5.40 -0.85
CA MET A 28 10.67 6.15 -2.09
C MET A 28 10.17 7.57 -1.82
N THR A 29 11.02 8.57 -2.01
CA THR A 29 10.78 9.93 -1.57
C THR A 29 10.71 10.90 -2.75
N SER A 30 9.72 11.80 -2.72
CA SER A 30 9.65 12.94 -3.61
C SER A 30 9.91 14.22 -2.81
N ASN A 31 10.81 15.06 -3.33
CA ASN A 31 11.08 16.39 -2.77
C ASN A 31 10.50 17.52 -3.65
N ARG A 32 9.58 17.17 -4.56
CA ARG A 32 8.92 18.17 -5.39
C ARG A 32 8.00 19.02 -4.53
N LEU A 33 8.06 20.36 -4.70
CA LEU A 33 7.32 21.30 -3.87
C LEU A 33 5.80 21.07 -3.94
N GLU A 34 5.28 20.69 -5.11
CA GLU A 34 3.86 20.49 -5.33
C GLU A 34 3.35 19.14 -4.77
N ALA A 35 4.25 18.20 -4.49
CA ALA A 35 3.88 16.88 -4.00
C ALA A 35 5.01 16.23 -3.21
N PRO A 36 5.41 16.80 -2.05
CA PRO A 36 6.38 16.15 -1.19
C PRO A 36 5.72 14.93 -0.56
N MET A 37 6.37 13.77 -0.64
CA MET A 37 5.84 12.55 -0.03
C MET A 37 6.89 11.47 0.11
N GLU A 38 6.60 10.51 0.98
CA GLU A 38 7.36 9.28 1.12
C GLU A 38 6.41 8.09 0.99
N ILE A 39 6.78 7.13 0.16
CA ILE A 39 6.10 5.84 0.05
C ILE A 39 6.93 4.81 0.82
N ASP A 40 6.34 4.21 1.84
CA ASP A 40 7.06 3.32 2.74
C ASP A 40 7.61 2.09 2.03
N ILE A 41 6.76 1.41 1.25
CA ILE A 41 7.15 0.26 0.43
C ILE A 41 6.53 0.41 -0.95
N TRP A 42 7.34 0.21 -1.97
CA TRP A 42 6.94 0.26 -3.37
C TRP A 42 7.21 -1.11 -3.99
N ALA A 43 6.17 -1.74 -4.54
CA ALA A 43 6.27 -3.09 -5.12
C ALA A 43 5.82 -3.05 -6.59
N VAL A 44 6.61 -3.62 -7.48
CA VAL A 44 6.43 -3.48 -8.93
C VAL A 44 6.33 -4.83 -9.61
N ASP A 45 5.39 -4.95 -10.54
CA ASP A 45 5.24 -6.05 -11.48
C ASP A 45 5.04 -5.45 -12.88
N GLY A 46 6.13 -5.30 -13.65
CA GLY A 46 6.06 -4.68 -14.97
C GLY A 46 5.56 -3.25 -14.89
N ASP A 47 4.38 -2.97 -15.45
CA ASP A 47 3.73 -1.66 -15.42
C ASP A 47 2.63 -1.55 -14.35
N VAL A 48 2.57 -2.52 -13.44
CA VAL A 48 1.66 -2.51 -12.29
C VAL A 48 2.47 -2.32 -11.03
N ALA A 49 2.02 -1.46 -10.14
CA ALA A 49 2.71 -1.21 -8.88
C ALA A 49 1.73 -1.04 -7.72
N VAL A 50 2.21 -1.36 -6.52
CA VAL A 50 1.47 -1.16 -5.28
C VAL A 50 2.28 -0.26 -4.37
N ALA A 51 1.69 0.86 -3.95
CA ALA A 51 2.25 1.75 -2.94
C ALA A 51 1.69 1.33 -1.57
N ILE A 52 2.56 1.09 -0.61
CA ILE A 52 2.17 0.54 0.69
C ILE A 52 2.57 1.50 1.80
N GLU A 53 1.58 1.90 2.61
CA GLU A 53 1.78 2.68 3.83
C GLU A 53 1.83 1.75 5.02
N VAL A 54 2.85 1.88 5.87
CA VAL A 54 3.07 1.01 7.04
C VAL A 54 2.88 1.80 8.31
N LYS A 55 1.98 1.34 9.18
CA LYS A 55 1.68 1.95 10.48
C LYS A 55 1.68 0.90 11.58
N SER A 56 2.16 1.24 12.76
CA SER A 56 2.00 0.35 13.92
C SER A 56 0.53 0.24 14.30
N ARG A 57 -0.18 1.37 14.27
CA ARG A 57 -1.62 1.45 14.49
C ARG A 57 -2.25 2.27 13.37
N LEU A 58 -3.24 1.71 12.71
CA LEU A 58 -3.94 2.34 11.60
C LEU A 58 -5.23 2.96 12.08
N SER A 59 -5.34 4.28 11.92
CA SER A 59 -6.55 5.04 12.19
C SER A 59 -7.26 5.41 10.89
N ARG A 60 -8.50 5.89 11.00
CA ARG A 60 -9.23 6.41 9.85
C ARG A 60 -8.51 7.61 9.24
N GLY A 61 -7.95 8.48 10.07
CA GLY A 61 -7.16 9.62 9.59
C GLY A 61 -5.93 9.19 8.80
N ASP A 62 -5.30 8.09 9.19
CA ASP A 62 -4.16 7.54 8.45
C ASP A 62 -4.59 7.08 7.06
N VAL A 63 -5.75 6.43 6.96
CA VAL A 63 -6.30 6.01 5.66
C VAL A 63 -6.58 7.22 4.79
N ASP A 64 -7.27 8.23 5.34
CA ASP A 64 -7.58 9.46 4.59
C ASP A 64 -6.31 10.16 4.10
N GLY A 65 -5.29 10.24 4.96
CA GLY A 65 -4.00 10.81 4.59
C GLY A 65 -3.33 10.07 3.46
N PHE A 66 -3.39 8.74 3.49
CA PHE A 66 -2.80 7.93 2.43
C PHE A 66 -3.58 8.04 1.12
N LEU A 67 -4.90 8.13 1.18
CA LEU A 67 -5.72 8.39 -0.02
C LEU A 67 -5.33 9.72 -0.67
N ASP A 68 -5.11 10.75 0.13
CA ASP A 68 -4.61 12.03 -0.38
C ASP A 68 -3.24 11.87 -1.03
N THR A 69 -2.33 11.15 -0.39
CA THR A 69 -1.01 10.85 -0.95
C THR A 69 -1.13 10.16 -2.31
N LEU A 70 -1.95 9.13 -2.41
CA LEU A 70 -2.16 8.41 -3.67
C LEU A 70 -2.72 9.32 -4.77
N SER A 71 -3.63 10.23 -4.41
CA SER A 71 -4.21 11.17 -5.39
C SER A 71 -3.19 12.11 -5.98
N ARG A 72 -2.06 12.36 -5.29
CA ARG A 72 -0.97 13.22 -5.73
C ARG A 72 0.27 12.46 -6.19
N PHE A 73 0.19 11.12 -6.22
CA PHE A 73 1.35 10.28 -6.54
C PHE A 73 1.97 10.62 -7.90
N ARG A 74 1.14 10.85 -8.92
CA ARG A 74 1.64 11.10 -10.27
C ARG A 74 2.33 12.45 -10.42
N LEU A 75 1.99 13.41 -9.56
CA LEU A 75 2.72 14.69 -9.48
C LEU A 75 4.09 14.49 -8.85
N ALA A 76 4.16 13.62 -7.85
CA ALA A 76 5.41 13.33 -7.12
C ALA A 76 6.39 12.53 -7.95
N PHE A 77 5.88 11.57 -8.74
CA PHE A 77 6.69 10.62 -9.50
C PHE A 77 6.19 10.54 -10.95
N PRO A 78 6.42 11.58 -11.75
CA PRO A 78 5.82 11.68 -13.09
C PRO A 78 6.28 10.62 -14.08
N HIS A 79 7.43 9.99 -13.86
CA HIS A 79 7.89 8.92 -14.75
C HIS A 79 7.13 7.58 -14.58
N TYR A 80 6.24 7.49 -13.59
CA TYR A 80 5.34 6.34 -13.44
C TYR A 80 3.95 6.59 -14.03
N THR A 81 3.82 7.57 -14.93
CA THR A 81 2.54 7.99 -15.51
C THR A 81 1.80 6.83 -16.19
N ASP A 82 2.52 5.93 -16.85
CA ASP A 82 1.93 4.81 -17.57
C ASP A 82 1.67 3.59 -16.68
N TYR A 83 2.02 3.65 -15.42
CA TYR A 83 1.82 2.54 -14.49
C TYR A 83 0.38 2.52 -13.99
N ARG A 84 -0.14 1.30 -13.80
CA ARG A 84 -1.36 1.09 -13.01
C ARG A 84 -0.94 1.00 -11.55
N ILE A 85 -1.47 1.90 -10.73
CA ILE A 85 -1.02 2.05 -9.35
C ILE A 85 -2.16 1.72 -8.40
N TYR A 86 -1.89 0.76 -7.51
CA TYR A 86 -2.78 0.39 -6.42
C TYR A 86 -2.20 0.85 -5.10
N GLY A 87 -3.05 0.92 -4.07
CA GLY A 87 -2.62 1.26 -2.73
C GLY A 87 -2.90 0.16 -1.74
N ALA A 88 -2.06 0.07 -0.72
CA ALA A 88 -2.23 -0.83 0.41
C ALA A 88 -1.83 -0.14 1.70
N VAL A 89 -2.50 -0.51 2.79
CA VAL A 89 -2.12 -0.10 4.15
C VAL A 89 -1.76 -1.35 4.93
N ALA A 90 -0.72 -1.25 5.76
CA ALA A 90 -0.23 -2.37 6.55
C ALA A 90 -0.12 -1.95 8.02
N ALA A 91 -0.62 -2.77 8.95
CA ALA A 91 -0.59 -2.45 10.35
C ALA A 91 -0.60 -3.67 11.26
N ILE A 92 -0.12 -3.49 12.49
CA ILE A 92 -0.25 -4.48 13.57
C ILE A 92 -1.61 -4.31 14.24
N GLU A 93 -1.97 -3.07 14.58
CA GLU A 93 -3.25 -2.72 15.16
C GLU A 93 -4.06 -1.89 14.17
N ILE A 94 -5.34 -2.21 14.07
CA ILE A 94 -6.27 -1.47 13.19
C ILE A 94 -7.43 -1.02 14.06
N ASP A 95 -7.71 0.28 14.08
CA ASP A 95 -8.84 0.82 14.81
C ASP A 95 -10.13 0.21 14.30
N ARG A 96 -11.11 0.08 15.20
CA ARG A 96 -12.37 -0.59 14.89
C ARG A 96 -13.03 -0.01 13.64
N GLY A 97 -13.33 -0.88 12.67
CA GLY A 97 -14.00 -0.51 11.42
C GLY A 97 -13.10 0.10 10.35
N VAL A 98 -11.84 0.37 10.66
CA VAL A 98 -10.92 1.04 9.72
C VAL A 98 -10.48 0.09 8.61
N ASP A 99 -10.40 -1.22 8.88
CA ASP A 99 -10.14 -2.21 7.84
C ASP A 99 -11.24 -2.20 6.76
N ARG A 100 -12.51 -2.16 7.19
CA ARG A 100 -13.64 -2.05 6.27
C ARG A 100 -13.62 -0.71 5.53
N TYR A 101 -13.30 0.37 6.24
CA TYR A 101 -13.21 1.69 5.62
C TYR A 101 -12.16 1.71 4.51
N ALA A 102 -10.97 1.16 4.77
CA ALA A 102 -9.91 1.07 3.77
C ALA A 102 -10.33 0.20 2.58
N TYR A 103 -10.96 -0.94 2.85
CA TYR A 103 -11.50 -1.84 1.83
C TYR A 103 -12.48 -1.10 0.90
N GLN A 104 -13.42 -0.34 1.48
CA GLN A 104 -14.43 0.41 0.72
C GLN A 104 -13.81 1.53 -0.12
N ARG A 105 -12.62 2.01 0.26
CA ARG A 105 -11.87 3.02 -0.49
C ARG A 105 -10.94 2.41 -1.54
N GLY A 106 -11.00 1.09 -1.72
CA GLY A 106 -10.24 0.41 -2.75
C GLY A 106 -8.80 0.10 -2.37
N LEU A 107 -8.48 0.06 -1.07
CA LEU A 107 -7.15 -0.25 -0.59
C LEU A 107 -7.03 -1.71 -0.16
N TRP A 108 -5.90 -2.33 -0.48
CA TRP A 108 -5.51 -3.58 0.15
C TRP A 108 -5.21 -3.31 1.63
N VAL A 109 -5.58 -4.25 2.49
CA VAL A 109 -5.29 -4.19 3.93
C VAL A 109 -4.40 -5.36 4.31
N ILE A 110 -3.20 -5.05 4.74
CA ILE A 110 -2.19 -6.03 5.18
C ILE A 110 -2.16 -5.99 6.70
N LYS A 111 -2.41 -7.13 7.33
CA LYS A 111 -2.43 -7.21 8.79
C LYS A 111 -1.32 -8.12 9.28
N GLN A 112 -0.59 -7.66 10.27
CA GLN A 112 0.41 -8.45 10.98
C GLN A 112 -0.16 -8.87 12.34
N THR A 113 -0.15 -10.19 12.61
CA THR A 113 -0.55 -10.77 13.88
C THR A 113 0.60 -11.65 14.35
N GLY A 114 1.37 -11.18 15.34
CA GLY A 114 2.60 -11.85 15.73
C GLY A 114 3.56 -11.88 14.56
N ASP A 115 3.98 -13.06 14.13
CA ASP A 115 4.89 -13.24 13.00
C ASP A 115 4.16 -13.49 11.67
N THR A 116 2.83 -13.51 11.71
CA THR A 116 2.02 -13.81 10.52
C THR A 116 1.55 -12.51 9.86
N VAL A 117 1.75 -12.43 8.55
CA VAL A 117 1.31 -11.28 7.73
C VAL A 117 0.32 -11.80 6.68
N THR A 118 -0.87 -11.22 6.66
CA THR A 118 -1.96 -11.65 5.78
C THR A 118 -2.63 -10.47 5.10
N LEU A 119 -3.30 -10.74 3.96
CA LEU A 119 -4.24 -9.80 3.35
C LEU A 119 -5.61 -10.02 3.96
N ALA A 120 -6.22 -8.96 4.49
CA ALA A 120 -7.56 -9.03 5.07
C ALA A 120 -8.66 -8.99 4.01
N ASN A 121 -8.34 -8.57 2.79
CA ASN A 121 -9.32 -8.46 1.70
C ASN A 121 -9.73 -9.85 1.19
N ASP A 122 -11.01 -10.03 0.95
CA ASP A 122 -11.53 -11.28 0.40
C ASP A 122 -11.24 -11.39 -1.11
N ALA A 123 -11.64 -12.51 -1.71
CA ALA A 123 -11.39 -12.78 -3.12
C ALA A 123 -12.20 -11.87 -4.06
N GLU A 124 -13.23 -11.24 -3.55
CA GLU A 124 -14.12 -10.37 -4.35
C GLU A 124 -13.69 -8.92 -4.37
N PHE A 125 -12.68 -8.59 -3.58
CA PHE A 125 -12.17 -7.23 -3.51
C PHE A 125 -11.64 -6.76 -4.86
N GLN A 126 -12.03 -5.55 -5.24
CA GLN A 126 -11.53 -4.88 -6.46
C GLN A 126 -10.72 -3.65 -6.03
N PRO A 127 -9.39 -3.67 -6.22
CA PRO A 127 -8.57 -2.52 -5.85
C PRO A 127 -8.85 -1.33 -6.76
N ARG A 128 -8.82 -0.13 -6.18
CA ARG A 128 -8.90 1.10 -6.94
C ARG A 128 -7.56 1.38 -7.59
N SER A 129 -7.58 1.83 -8.83
CA SER A 129 -6.38 2.28 -9.56
C SER A 129 -6.26 3.81 -9.43
N TRP A 130 -5.07 4.29 -9.15
CA TRP A 130 -4.80 5.72 -8.89
C TRP A 130 -4.05 6.44 -10.01
#